data_2fb7ef4420c2f2a873eca1863dbdbb58
#
_entry.id   2fb7ef4420c2f2a873eca1863dbdbb58
#
_cell.length_a   1.000
_cell.length_b   1.000
_cell.length_c   1.000
_cell.angle_alpha   90.00
_cell.angle_beta   90.00
_cell.angle_gamma   90.00
#
_symmetry.space_group_name_H-M   'P 1'
#
loop_
_entity.id
_entity.type
_entity.pdbx_description
1 polymer ?
#
loop_
_entity_poly.entity_id
_entity_poly.type
_entity_poly.pdbx_seq_one_letter_code
_entity_poly.pdbx_strand_id
1 'polypeptide(L)'
;MGIESQGHKIVDLRILDHTNEKRFKLDKYSVMDIKATLNNGELVNIEVQILPYEHMLQRTIYYLTKMYSDQLTQGDDYGKLCNTITVNVLGYNQFEHDRIHSVYHIRDAETCEKLGDFLEIHFIETQKIGKSPQKLGEDLKGWLLFLSNPENQRITELGKEVGEVGQAINLLEELSRSREERAIAEEREKAIRDELSFRKAELEKGLQKGLEKGLQKGLKIGREEEKYEIAKKLIHKGMDLSEVLEITGLSLKDLKNIGNLT
;
A
#
# COMPACT_ATOMS: atom_id res chain seq x y z
N MET A 1 -2.83 -16.45 13.19
CA MET A 1 -2.34 -16.11 14.53
C MET A 1 -3.44 -16.32 15.52
N GLY A 2 -3.43 -17.39 16.28
CA GLY A 2 -4.39 -17.56 17.36
C GLY A 2 -3.90 -16.76 18.56
N ILE A 3 -4.32 -15.50 18.69
CA ILE A 3 -4.09 -14.72 19.92
C ILE A 3 -4.53 -15.54 21.12
N GLU A 4 -5.61 -16.30 21.00
CA GLU A 4 -6.08 -17.23 22.03
C GLU A 4 -5.15 -18.42 22.28
N SER A 5 -4.33 -18.85 21.33
CA SER A 5 -3.39 -19.97 21.52
C SER A 5 -2.24 -19.64 22.45
N GLN A 6 -2.02 -18.35 22.76
CA GLN A 6 -1.03 -17.87 23.74
C GLN A 6 -1.66 -17.48 25.09
N GLY A 7 -2.95 -17.79 25.31
CA GLY A 7 -3.66 -17.41 26.54
C GLY A 7 -4.18 -15.96 26.56
N HIS A 8 -4.03 -15.21 25.45
CA HIS A 8 -4.57 -13.88 25.29
C HIS A 8 -6.04 -13.94 24.91
N LYS A 9 -6.91 -13.28 25.65
CA LYS A 9 -8.35 -13.19 25.37
C LYS A 9 -8.72 -11.77 25.04
N ILE A 10 -9.62 -11.59 24.07
CA ILE A 10 -10.21 -10.28 23.77
C ILE A 10 -11.17 -9.94 24.92
N VAL A 11 -10.97 -8.80 25.57
CA VAL A 11 -11.82 -8.33 26.69
C VAL A 11 -12.68 -7.13 26.28
N ASP A 12 -12.27 -6.37 25.27
CA ASP A 12 -13.08 -5.30 24.64
C ASP A 12 -12.91 -5.36 23.13
N LEU A 13 -13.99 -5.14 22.40
CA LEU A 13 -14.00 -5.12 20.94
C LEU A 13 -14.87 -3.97 20.46
N ARG A 14 -14.29 -3.10 19.62
CA ARG A 14 -15.00 -1.97 18.99
C ARG A 14 -14.82 -2.04 17.48
N ILE A 15 -15.92 -2.03 16.76
CA ILE A 15 -15.95 -1.85 15.33
C ILE A 15 -16.12 -0.35 15.07
N LEU A 16 -15.16 0.25 14.39
CA LEU A 16 -15.21 1.67 14.02
C LEU A 16 -15.84 1.78 12.63
N ASP A 17 -17.03 2.35 12.59
CA ASP A 17 -17.70 2.69 11.33
C ASP A 17 -17.28 4.10 10.90
N HIS A 18 -16.40 4.19 9.89
CA HIS A 18 -15.92 5.47 9.34
C HIS A 18 -16.98 6.20 8.49
N THR A 19 -18.15 5.62 8.27
CA THR A 19 -19.22 6.25 7.48
C THR A 19 -19.80 7.50 8.16
N ASN A 20 -19.65 7.64 9.47
CA ASN A 20 -20.20 8.74 10.26
C ASN A 20 -19.22 9.89 10.56
N GLU A 21 -17.91 9.71 10.37
CA GLU A 21 -16.96 10.81 10.56
C GLU A 21 -16.80 11.61 9.26
N LYS A 22 -17.52 12.73 9.15
CA LYS A 22 -17.46 13.71 8.04
C LYS A 22 -16.07 14.29 7.75
N ARG A 23 -15.02 13.85 8.45
CA ARG A 23 -13.64 14.36 8.32
C ARG A 23 -12.82 13.76 7.19
N PHE A 24 -13.18 12.56 6.69
CA PHE A 24 -12.39 11.88 5.66
C PHE A 24 -13.24 11.41 4.48
N LYS A 25 -13.70 12.38 3.65
CA LYS A 25 -14.40 12.07 2.39
C LYS A 25 -13.55 11.24 1.40
N LEU A 26 -12.25 11.08 1.63
CA LEU A 26 -11.32 10.32 0.81
C LEU A 26 -11.06 8.89 1.32
N ASP A 27 -11.39 8.57 2.58
CA ASP A 27 -11.20 7.24 3.18
C ASP A 27 -12.42 6.31 2.98
N LYS A 28 -13.24 6.56 1.98
CA LYS A 28 -14.49 5.81 1.70
C LYS A 28 -14.33 4.31 1.45
N TYR A 29 -13.10 3.80 1.38
CA TYR A 29 -12.81 2.43 0.93
C TYR A 29 -12.03 1.59 1.95
N SER A 30 -11.84 2.08 3.17
CA SER A 30 -11.42 1.27 4.31
C SER A 30 -12.65 0.51 4.80
N VAL A 31 -12.69 -0.79 4.56
CA VAL A 31 -13.93 -1.57 4.72
C VAL A 31 -14.20 -1.91 6.17
N MET A 32 -13.17 -2.00 7.02
CA MET A 32 -13.37 -2.37 8.42
C MET A 32 -12.15 -2.02 9.27
N ASP A 33 -12.36 -1.24 10.33
CA ASP A 33 -11.41 -1.04 11.41
C ASP A 33 -11.96 -1.68 12.68
N ILE A 34 -11.25 -2.64 13.22
CA ILE A 34 -11.59 -3.31 14.46
C ILE A 34 -10.53 -2.98 15.50
N LYS A 35 -10.92 -2.35 16.60
CA LYS A 35 -10.06 -2.18 17.78
C LYS A 35 -10.43 -3.18 18.85
N ALA A 36 -9.44 -3.89 19.36
CA ALA A 36 -9.60 -4.85 20.44
C ALA A 36 -8.60 -4.55 21.57
N THR A 37 -9.04 -4.82 22.78
CA THR A 37 -8.16 -4.84 23.96
C THR A 37 -8.08 -6.27 24.45
N LEU A 38 -6.88 -6.75 24.73
CA LEU A 38 -6.63 -8.08 25.25
C LEU A 38 -6.63 -8.08 26.79
N ASN A 39 -6.74 -9.26 27.38
CA ASN A 39 -6.76 -9.44 28.83
C ASN A 39 -5.46 -9.02 29.55
N ASN A 40 -4.36 -8.92 28.83
CA ASN A 40 -3.07 -8.40 29.31
C ASN A 40 -2.91 -6.88 29.09
N GLY A 41 -3.95 -6.20 28.59
CA GLY A 41 -3.96 -4.76 28.30
C GLY A 41 -3.43 -4.38 26.91
N GLU A 42 -2.91 -5.31 26.13
CA GLU A 42 -2.46 -5.04 24.77
C GLU A 42 -3.60 -4.52 23.88
N LEU A 43 -3.27 -3.56 23.04
CA LEU A 43 -4.19 -2.95 22.07
C LEU A 43 -3.91 -3.51 20.68
N VAL A 44 -4.97 -3.97 20.01
CA VAL A 44 -4.90 -4.50 18.64
C VAL A 44 -5.81 -3.69 17.75
N ASN A 45 -5.27 -3.21 16.62
CA ASN A 45 -6.07 -2.64 15.52
C ASN A 45 -5.99 -3.57 14.32
N ILE A 46 -7.13 -3.94 13.75
CA ILE A 46 -7.21 -4.73 12.52
C ILE A 46 -7.86 -3.86 11.46
N GLU A 47 -7.12 -3.56 10.41
CA GLU A 47 -7.57 -2.78 9.26
C GLU A 47 -7.62 -3.65 8.01
N VAL A 48 -8.76 -3.64 7.30
CA VAL A 48 -8.93 -4.34 6.02
C VAL A 48 -8.97 -3.31 4.90
N GLN A 49 -7.96 -3.30 4.04
CA GLN A 49 -7.81 -2.35 2.95
C GLN A 49 -7.81 -3.07 1.60
N ILE A 50 -8.87 -2.89 0.81
CA ILE A 50 -9.04 -3.58 -0.48
C ILE A 50 -8.24 -2.90 -1.59
N LEU A 51 -8.29 -1.57 -1.66
CA LEU A 51 -7.65 -0.79 -2.72
C LEU A 51 -6.27 -0.28 -2.30
N PRO A 52 -5.29 -0.23 -3.21
CA PRO A 52 -3.99 0.35 -2.92
C PRO A 52 -4.10 1.79 -2.42
N TYR A 53 -3.35 2.10 -1.38
CA TYR A 53 -3.20 3.44 -0.84
C TYR A 53 -1.72 3.85 -0.90
N GLU A 54 -1.42 4.97 -1.57
CA GLU A 54 -0.04 5.39 -1.88
C GLU A 54 0.85 5.53 -0.64
N HIS A 55 0.27 5.98 0.47
CA HIS A 55 0.99 6.20 1.73
C HIS A 55 0.60 5.21 2.83
N MET A 56 0.30 3.95 2.46
CA MET A 56 -0.17 2.92 3.40
C MET A 56 0.78 2.72 4.59
N LEU A 57 2.09 2.66 4.34
CA LEU A 57 3.08 2.45 5.40
C LEU A 57 3.13 3.62 6.40
N GLN A 58 3.13 4.87 5.88
CA GLN A 58 3.11 6.07 6.72
C GLN A 58 1.82 6.15 7.53
N ARG A 59 0.68 5.85 6.90
CA ARG A 59 -0.63 5.78 7.56
C ARG A 59 -0.63 4.76 8.69
N THR A 60 -0.16 3.55 8.44
CA THR A 60 -0.06 2.49 9.44
C THR A 60 0.77 2.94 10.65
N ILE A 61 1.96 3.51 10.41
CA ILE A 61 2.83 4.00 11.50
C ILE A 61 2.14 5.13 12.27
N TYR A 62 1.51 6.07 11.58
CA TYR A 62 0.82 7.20 12.22
C TYR A 62 -0.29 6.72 13.17
N TYR A 63 -1.16 5.82 12.74
CA TYR A 63 -2.26 5.33 13.58
C TYR A 63 -1.78 4.41 14.70
N LEU A 64 -0.76 3.58 14.45
CA LEU A 64 -0.14 2.75 15.48
C LEU A 64 0.47 3.61 16.60
N THR A 65 1.28 4.60 16.24
CA THR A 65 1.93 5.48 17.22
C THR A 65 0.92 6.36 17.95
N LYS A 66 -0.13 6.81 17.26
CA LYS A 66 -1.23 7.53 17.87
C LYS A 66 -1.94 6.65 18.90
N MET A 67 -2.31 5.42 18.55
CA MET A 67 -2.96 4.48 19.46
C MET A 67 -2.08 4.15 20.66
N TYR A 68 -0.76 4.06 20.49
CA TYR A 68 0.19 3.88 21.57
C TYR A 68 0.25 5.11 22.48
N SER A 69 0.35 6.32 21.93
CA SER A 69 0.43 7.56 22.71
C SER A 69 -0.87 7.91 23.43
N ASP A 70 -2.02 7.59 22.83
CA ASP A 70 -3.35 7.90 23.36
C ASP A 70 -3.68 7.05 24.64
N GLN A 71 -2.83 6.09 25.03
CA GLN A 71 -2.98 5.33 26.26
C GLN A 71 -2.69 6.17 27.52
N LEU A 72 -1.92 7.25 27.39
CA LEU A 72 -1.55 8.12 28.48
C LEU A 72 -2.26 9.46 28.43
N THR A 73 -2.61 9.97 29.59
CA THR A 73 -3.03 11.34 29.80
C THR A 73 -1.96 12.13 30.55
N GLN A 74 -2.11 13.45 30.62
CA GLN A 74 -1.15 14.31 31.31
C GLN A 74 -0.97 13.88 32.78
N GLY A 75 0.25 13.53 33.15
CA GLY A 75 0.62 13.12 34.52
C GLY A 75 0.66 11.59 34.72
N ASP A 76 0.31 10.81 33.72
CA ASP A 76 0.43 9.34 33.80
C ASP A 76 1.88 8.87 33.73
N ASP A 77 2.14 7.73 34.35
CA ASP A 77 3.44 7.04 34.31
C ASP A 77 3.58 6.23 33.01
N TYR A 78 4.77 6.26 32.39
CA TYR A 78 5.05 5.50 31.17
C TYR A 78 4.95 3.98 31.35
N GLY A 79 5.06 3.47 32.56
CA GLY A 79 4.86 2.05 32.88
C GLY A 79 3.43 1.54 32.65
N LYS A 80 2.46 2.43 32.44
CA LYS A 80 1.08 2.08 32.07
C LYS A 80 0.92 1.73 30.57
N LEU A 81 1.93 2.06 29.73
CA LEU A 81 1.87 1.76 28.32
C LEU A 81 1.88 0.25 28.06
N CYS A 82 0.88 -0.21 27.35
CA CYS A 82 0.76 -1.59 26.89
C CYS A 82 1.22 -1.71 25.45
N ASN A 83 1.64 -2.91 25.06
CA ASN A 83 1.99 -3.22 23.68
C ASN A 83 0.84 -2.88 22.73
N THR A 84 1.19 -2.39 21.56
CA THR A 84 0.22 -1.96 20.56
C THR A 84 0.54 -2.64 19.23
N ILE A 85 -0.44 -3.34 18.72
CA ILE A 85 -0.32 -4.18 17.52
C ILE A 85 -1.27 -3.64 16.45
N THR A 86 -0.78 -3.52 15.22
CA THR A 86 -1.66 -3.28 14.06
C THR A 86 -1.54 -4.42 13.06
N VAL A 87 -2.68 -4.90 12.58
CA VAL A 87 -2.81 -5.95 11.57
C VAL A 87 -3.49 -5.35 10.36
N ASN A 88 -2.74 -5.21 9.26
CA ASN A 88 -3.26 -4.69 8.01
C ASN A 88 -3.50 -5.85 7.05
N VAL A 89 -4.75 -6.13 6.71
CA VAL A 89 -5.15 -7.12 5.72
C VAL A 89 -5.35 -6.41 4.39
N LEU A 90 -4.46 -6.67 3.43
CA LEU A 90 -4.42 -5.96 2.15
C LEU A 90 -4.96 -6.82 1.01
N GLY A 91 -5.89 -6.26 0.22
CA GLY A 91 -6.40 -6.84 -1.02
C GLY A 91 -5.45 -6.67 -2.22
N TYR A 92 -4.21 -6.22 -2.00
CA TYR A 92 -3.21 -5.96 -3.02
C TYR A 92 -1.80 -6.30 -2.52
N ASN A 93 -0.81 -6.31 -3.43
CA ASN A 93 0.59 -6.53 -3.08
C ASN A 93 1.24 -5.19 -2.71
N GLN A 94 1.65 -5.05 -1.46
CA GLN A 94 2.39 -3.90 -0.93
C GLN A 94 3.89 -4.10 -1.06
N PHE A 95 4.37 -5.34 -0.94
CA PHE A 95 5.79 -5.71 -0.95
C PHE A 95 6.09 -6.63 -2.14
N GLU A 96 7.32 -6.54 -2.65
CA GLU A 96 7.77 -7.33 -3.80
C GLU A 96 8.04 -8.82 -3.48
N HIS A 97 8.35 -9.13 -2.20
CA HIS A 97 8.60 -10.52 -1.79
C HIS A 97 7.34 -11.38 -1.81
N ASP A 98 7.50 -12.72 -1.90
CA ASP A 98 6.39 -13.67 -1.99
C ASP A 98 5.75 -14.07 -0.64
N ARG A 99 6.21 -13.54 0.48
CA ARG A 99 5.61 -13.84 1.78
C ARG A 99 4.24 -13.20 1.89
N ILE A 100 3.25 -14.00 2.28
CA ILE A 100 1.87 -13.51 2.50
C ILE A 100 1.76 -12.67 3.78
N HIS A 101 2.54 -13.01 4.80
CA HIS A 101 2.51 -12.37 6.10
C HIS A 101 3.90 -11.82 6.45
N SER A 102 3.97 -10.54 6.75
CA SER A 102 5.17 -9.82 7.18
C SER A 102 4.94 -9.18 8.53
N VAL A 103 5.92 -9.30 9.42
CA VAL A 103 5.89 -8.72 10.77
C VAL A 103 7.08 -7.79 10.93
N TYR A 104 6.81 -6.61 11.46
CA TYR A 104 7.80 -5.57 11.70
C TYR A 104 7.82 -5.16 13.16
N HIS A 105 9.03 -5.01 13.69
CA HIS A 105 9.33 -4.54 15.03
C HIS A 105 10.42 -3.48 14.98
N ILE A 106 10.55 -2.69 16.04
CA ILE A 106 11.67 -1.79 16.21
C ILE A 106 12.89 -2.63 16.61
N ARG A 107 13.99 -2.51 15.86
CA ARG A 107 15.23 -3.26 16.04
C ARG A 107 16.43 -2.36 15.92
N ASP A 108 17.52 -2.74 16.60
CA ASP A 108 18.83 -2.17 16.38
C ASP A 108 19.28 -2.38 14.92
N ALA A 109 19.86 -1.33 14.32
CA ALA A 109 20.20 -1.34 12.90
C ALA A 109 21.38 -2.26 12.55
N GLU A 110 22.27 -2.52 13.51
CA GLU A 110 23.48 -3.33 13.31
C GLU A 110 23.31 -4.76 13.82
N THR A 111 22.80 -4.91 15.06
CA THR A 111 22.68 -6.20 15.72
C THR A 111 21.38 -6.94 15.40
N CYS A 112 20.39 -6.24 14.86
CA CYS A 112 19.01 -6.73 14.65
C CYS A 112 18.32 -7.12 15.97
N GLU A 113 18.83 -6.74 17.12
CA GLU A 113 18.21 -6.99 18.42
C GLU A 113 16.90 -6.23 18.56
N LYS A 114 15.87 -6.87 19.07
CA LYS A 114 14.54 -6.26 19.25
C LYS A 114 14.58 -5.29 20.44
N LEU A 115 14.17 -4.04 20.25
CA LEU A 115 14.12 -3.03 21.31
C LEU A 115 13.11 -3.38 22.41
N GLY A 116 12.07 -4.12 22.06
CA GLY A 116 10.98 -4.57 22.92
C GLY A 116 9.76 -4.93 22.09
N ASP A 117 8.68 -5.30 22.76
CA ASP A 117 7.41 -5.69 22.12
C ASP A 117 6.38 -4.55 22.08
N PHE A 118 6.82 -3.31 22.29
CA PHE A 118 5.94 -2.15 22.45
C PHE A 118 5.08 -1.86 21.20
N LEU A 119 5.67 -2.00 20.01
CA LEU A 119 5.02 -1.74 18.72
C LEU A 119 5.25 -2.91 17.78
N GLU A 120 4.15 -3.45 17.24
CA GLU A 120 4.19 -4.54 16.27
C GLU A 120 3.27 -4.23 15.10
N ILE A 121 3.78 -4.43 13.87
CA ILE A 121 3.06 -4.18 12.64
C ILE A 121 3.00 -5.47 11.82
N HIS A 122 1.78 -5.89 11.47
CA HIS A 122 1.53 -7.01 10.58
C HIS A 122 0.96 -6.51 9.26
N PHE A 123 1.47 -7.05 8.16
CA PHE A 123 0.86 -6.94 6.85
C PHE A 123 0.54 -8.34 6.33
N ILE A 124 -0.69 -8.54 5.90
CA ILE A 124 -1.19 -9.77 5.33
C ILE A 124 -1.74 -9.47 3.93
N GLU A 125 -1.07 -9.97 2.90
CA GLU A 125 -1.36 -9.64 1.50
C GLU A 125 -2.15 -10.80 0.86
N THR A 126 -3.48 -10.66 0.79
CA THR A 126 -4.38 -11.76 0.40
C THR A 126 -4.16 -12.27 -1.02
N GLN A 127 -3.63 -11.44 -1.95
CA GLN A 127 -3.31 -11.87 -3.31
C GLN A 127 -2.17 -12.90 -3.39
N LYS A 128 -1.42 -13.09 -2.28
CA LYS A 128 -0.35 -14.08 -2.18
C LYS A 128 -0.84 -15.42 -1.63
N ILE A 129 -2.14 -15.57 -1.33
CA ILE A 129 -2.72 -16.85 -0.88
C ILE A 129 -2.49 -17.92 -1.95
N GLY A 130 -1.92 -19.06 -1.55
CA GLY A 130 -1.61 -20.18 -2.43
C GLY A 130 -0.36 -20.02 -3.30
N LYS A 131 0.27 -18.84 -3.31
CA LYS A 131 1.55 -18.57 -4.00
C LYS A 131 2.71 -18.47 -3.03
N SER A 132 2.43 -18.04 -1.81
CA SER A 132 3.43 -17.84 -0.77
C SER A 132 4.04 -19.17 -0.31
N PRO A 133 5.37 -19.22 -0.05
CA PRO A 133 6.02 -20.39 0.54
C PRO A 133 5.68 -20.55 2.04
N GLN A 134 5.07 -19.56 2.67
CA GLN A 134 4.69 -19.60 4.08
C GLN A 134 3.50 -20.56 4.28
N LYS A 135 3.64 -21.44 5.27
CA LYS A 135 2.53 -22.27 5.73
C LYS A 135 1.66 -21.47 6.70
N LEU A 136 0.40 -21.29 6.35
CA LEU A 136 -0.61 -20.70 7.22
C LEU A 136 -1.35 -21.82 7.95
N GLY A 137 -1.75 -21.57 9.20
CA GLY A 137 -2.74 -22.42 9.88
C GLY A 137 -4.07 -22.38 9.12
N GLU A 138 -4.83 -23.48 9.16
CA GLU A 138 -6.07 -23.59 8.39
C GLU A 138 -7.11 -22.52 8.82
N ASP A 139 -7.15 -22.17 10.12
CA ASP A 139 -8.04 -21.12 10.63
C ASP A 139 -7.74 -19.76 9.97
N LEU A 140 -6.46 -19.33 10.00
CA LEU A 140 -6.06 -18.06 9.38
C LEU A 140 -6.30 -18.10 7.88
N LYS A 141 -5.99 -19.19 7.22
CA LYS A 141 -6.21 -19.38 5.79
C LYS A 141 -7.70 -19.29 5.44
N GLY A 142 -8.56 -19.91 6.25
CA GLY A 142 -10.02 -19.81 6.10
C GLY A 142 -10.52 -18.37 6.16
N TRP A 143 -10.10 -17.61 7.17
CA TRP A 143 -10.45 -16.20 7.30
C TRP A 143 -9.92 -15.34 6.15
N LEU A 144 -8.67 -15.54 5.73
CA LEU A 144 -8.09 -14.77 4.62
C LEU A 144 -8.78 -15.06 3.29
N LEU A 145 -9.16 -16.30 3.03
CA LEU A 145 -9.95 -16.67 1.86
C LEU A 145 -11.35 -16.05 1.93
N PHE A 146 -12.02 -16.09 3.08
CA PHE A 146 -13.32 -15.47 3.28
C PHE A 146 -13.26 -13.96 3.02
N LEU A 147 -12.27 -13.25 3.56
CA LEU A 147 -12.11 -11.80 3.37
C LEU A 147 -11.72 -11.42 1.95
N SER A 148 -10.99 -12.28 1.23
CA SER A 148 -10.54 -11.98 -0.14
C SER A 148 -11.55 -12.32 -1.22
N ASN A 149 -12.28 -13.41 -1.05
CA ASN A 149 -13.28 -13.90 -2.00
C ASN A 149 -14.27 -14.85 -1.33
N PRO A 150 -15.34 -14.34 -0.72
CA PRO A 150 -16.34 -15.16 -0.01
C PRO A 150 -17.10 -16.15 -0.90
N GLU A 151 -17.10 -15.97 -2.22
CA GLU A 151 -17.74 -16.88 -3.18
C GLU A 151 -16.84 -18.04 -3.63
N ASN A 152 -15.60 -18.12 -3.13
CA ASN A 152 -14.69 -19.20 -3.50
C ASN A 152 -15.19 -20.55 -2.98
N GLN A 153 -15.35 -21.54 -3.86
CA GLN A 153 -15.85 -22.89 -3.51
C GLN A 153 -15.05 -23.57 -2.37
N ARG A 154 -13.74 -23.32 -2.24
CA ARG A 154 -12.91 -23.84 -1.15
C ARG A 154 -13.31 -23.31 0.23
N ILE A 155 -13.98 -22.15 0.31
CA ILE A 155 -14.46 -21.60 1.57
C ILE A 155 -15.56 -22.46 2.16
N THR A 156 -16.44 -22.99 1.34
CA THR A 156 -17.52 -23.88 1.80
C THR A 156 -16.97 -25.16 2.42
N GLU A 157 -15.85 -25.67 1.91
CA GLU A 157 -15.15 -26.85 2.48
C GLU A 157 -14.45 -26.46 3.79
N LEU A 158 -13.70 -25.37 3.80
CA LEU A 158 -13.02 -24.85 4.99
C LEU A 158 -13.97 -24.40 6.09
N GLY A 159 -15.14 -23.88 5.76
CA GLY A 159 -16.19 -23.51 6.73
C GLY A 159 -16.78 -24.72 7.48
N LYS A 160 -16.60 -25.94 6.96
CA LYS A 160 -16.94 -27.19 7.69
C LYS A 160 -15.84 -27.59 8.68
N GLU A 161 -14.61 -27.22 8.41
CA GLU A 161 -13.44 -27.53 9.24
C GLU A 161 -13.19 -26.44 10.29
N VAL A 162 -13.45 -25.15 9.94
CA VAL A 162 -13.29 -23.98 10.82
C VAL A 162 -14.67 -23.43 11.13
N GLY A 163 -15.21 -23.77 12.30
CA GLY A 163 -16.60 -23.50 12.70
C GLY A 163 -16.97 -22.01 12.66
N GLU A 164 -16.04 -21.12 13.02
CA GLU A 164 -16.26 -19.67 13.01
C GLU A 164 -16.34 -19.11 11.59
N VAL A 165 -15.55 -19.62 10.65
CA VAL A 165 -15.63 -19.25 9.23
C VAL A 165 -16.96 -19.73 8.65
N GLY A 166 -17.43 -20.94 9.03
CA GLY A 166 -18.73 -21.47 8.65
C GLY A 166 -19.89 -20.59 9.15
N GLN A 167 -19.81 -20.10 10.39
CA GLN A 167 -20.79 -19.16 10.93
C GLN A 167 -20.78 -17.83 10.15
N ALA A 168 -19.61 -17.30 9.81
CA ALA A 168 -19.49 -16.07 9.02
C ALA A 168 -20.10 -16.23 7.61
N ILE A 169 -19.89 -17.38 6.96
CA ILE A 169 -20.49 -17.69 5.66
C ILE A 169 -22.03 -17.71 5.77
N ASN A 170 -22.58 -18.42 6.76
CA ASN A 170 -24.01 -18.51 6.97
C ASN A 170 -24.64 -17.13 7.23
N LEU A 171 -23.97 -16.31 8.05
CA LEU A 171 -24.40 -14.92 8.31
C LEU A 171 -24.37 -14.07 7.03
N LEU A 172 -23.31 -14.20 6.21
CA LEU A 172 -23.22 -13.49 4.92
C LEU A 172 -24.35 -13.91 3.98
N GLU A 173 -24.69 -15.21 3.92
CA GLU A 173 -25.82 -15.70 3.13
C GLU A 173 -27.16 -15.16 3.63
N GLU A 174 -27.35 -15.07 4.95
CA GLU A 174 -28.56 -14.50 5.54
C GLU A 174 -28.69 -13.02 5.20
N LEU A 175 -27.63 -12.22 5.39
CA LEU A 175 -27.57 -10.80 5.03
C LEU A 175 -27.82 -10.60 3.53
N SER A 176 -27.26 -11.47 2.67
CA SER A 176 -27.44 -11.40 1.22
C SER A 176 -28.89 -11.63 0.77
N ARG A 177 -29.76 -12.21 1.62
CA ARG A 177 -31.20 -12.36 1.35
C ARG A 177 -31.98 -11.08 1.63
N SER A 178 -31.45 -10.18 2.47
CA SER A 178 -32.05 -8.88 2.73
C SER A 178 -31.94 -7.97 1.51
N ARG A 179 -33.07 -7.37 1.10
CA ARG A 179 -33.10 -6.43 -0.02
C ARG A 179 -32.32 -5.13 0.27
N GLU A 180 -32.36 -4.71 1.51
CA GLU A 180 -31.69 -3.50 1.99
C GLU A 180 -30.19 -3.70 2.03
N GLU A 181 -29.71 -4.82 2.58
CA GLU A 181 -28.30 -5.16 2.62
C GLU A 181 -27.68 -5.34 1.22
N ARG A 182 -28.44 -5.96 0.29
CA ARG A 182 -28.01 -6.07 -1.11
C ARG A 182 -27.87 -4.70 -1.77
N ALA A 183 -28.79 -3.79 -1.54
CA ALA A 183 -28.71 -2.44 -2.10
C ALA A 183 -27.48 -1.68 -1.58
N ILE A 184 -27.16 -1.81 -0.30
CA ILE A 184 -25.96 -1.23 0.31
C ILE A 184 -24.68 -1.85 -0.30
N ALA A 185 -24.66 -3.17 -0.47
CA ALA A 185 -23.53 -3.88 -1.08
C ALA A 185 -23.31 -3.46 -2.54
N GLU A 186 -24.38 -3.35 -3.34
CA GLU A 186 -24.33 -2.88 -4.73
C GLU A 186 -23.82 -1.43 -4.84
N GLU A 187 -24.24 -0.54 -3.94
CA GLU A 187 -23.76 0.84 -3.90
C GLU A 187 -22.26 0.89 -3.58
N ARG A 188 -21.80 0.09 -2.60
CA ARG A 188 -20.37 -0.01 -2.25
C ARG A 188 -19.54 -0.56 -3.42
N GLU A 189 -20.01 -1.64 -4.05
CA GLU A 189 -19.33 -2.23 -5.21
C GLU A 189 -19.26 -1.27 -6.39
N LYS A 190 -20.33 -0.51 -6.65
CA LYS A 190 -20.33 0.54 -7.65
C LYS A 190 -19.27 1.61 -7.34
N ALA A 191 -19.23 2.07 -6.09
CA ALA A 191 -18.25 3.07 -5.66
C ALA A 191 -16.79 2.59 -5.82
N ILE A 192 -16.52 1.32 -5.53
CA ILE A 192 -15.20 0.70 -5.75
C ILE A 192 -14.85 0.66 -7.25
N ARG A 193 -15.80 0.25 -8.10
CA ARG A 193 -15.59 0.21 -9.56
C ARG A 193 -15.34 1.61 -10.15
N ASP A 194 -16.08 2.60 -9.69
CA ASP A 194 -15.92 4.00 -10.14
C ASP A 194 -14.54 4.53 -9.75
N GLU A 195 -14.07 4.26 -8.53
CA GLU A 195 -12.74 4.65 -8.07
C GLU A 195 -11.63 3.95 -8.86
N LEU A 196 -11.74 2.65 -9.10
CA LEU A 196 -10.76 1.90 -9.91
C LEU A 196 -10.69 2.46 -11.34
N SER A 197 -11.83 2.79 -11.93
CA SER A 197 -11.91 3.40 -13.27
C SER A 197 -11.28 4.78 -13.28
N PHE A 198 -11.52 5.60 -12.26
CA PHE A 198 -10.92 6.92 -12.11
C PHE A 198 -9.40 6.83 -11.98
N ARG A 199 -8.88 5.97 -11.09
CA ARG A 199 -7.43 5.76 -10.91
C ARG A 199 -6.76 5.28 -12.18
N LYS A 200 -7.39 4.36 -12.91
CA LYS A 200 -6.87 3.88 -14.20
C LYS A 200 -6.78 5.02 -15.22
N ALA A 201 -7.83 5.84 -15.35
CA ALA A 201 -7.83 6.97 -16.25
C ALA A 201 -6.76 8.03 -15.89
N GLU A 202 -6.55 8.31 -14.60
CA GLU A 202 -5.49 9.22 -14.14
C GLU A 202 -4.09 8.67 -14.42
N LEU A 203 -3.86 7.37 -14.22
CA LEU A 203 -2.60 6.71 -14.56
C LEU A 203 -2.30 6.79 -16.06
N GLU A 204 -3.29 6.49 -16.91
CA GLU A 204 -3.17 6.58 -18.36
C GLU A 204 -2.84 8.02 -18.82
N LYS A 205 -3.53 9.02 -18.28
CA LYS A 205 -3.24 10.44 -18.55
C LYS A 205 -1.83 10.83 -18.09
N GLY A 206 -1.42 10.36 -16.91
CA GLY A 206 -0.07 10.60 -16.38
C GLY A 206 1.01 10.01 -17.29
N LEU A 207 0.82 8.77 -17.74
CA LEU A 207 1.73 8.06 -18.63
C LEU A 207 1.81 8.77 -19.99
N GLN A 208 0.67 9.16 -20.57
CA GLN A 208 0.64 9.88 -21.85
C GLN A 208 1.37 11.22 -21.77
N LYS A 209 1.10 12.02 -20.72
CA LYS A 209 1.82 13.29 -20.49
C LYS A 209 3.31 13.08 -20.25
N GLY A 210 3.69 12.03 -19.54
CA GLY A 210 5.09 11.66 -19.31
C GLY A 210 5.80 11.29 -20.61
N LEU A 211 5.18 10.48 -21.44
CA LEU A 211 5.69 10.07 -22.75
C LEU A 211 5.87 11.28 -23.69
N GLU A 212 4.86 12.14 -23.78
CA GLU A 212 4.92 13.35 -24.60
C GLU A 212 6.06 14.28 -24.17
N LYS A 213 6.17 14.56 -22.87
CA LYS A 213 7.27 15.38 -22.33
C LYS A 213 8.64 14.72 -22.53
N GLY A 214 8.72 13.41 -22.39
CA GLY A 214 9.95 12.64 -22.63
C GLY A 214 10.37 12.72 -24.10
N LEU A 215 9.42 12.55 -25.02
CA LEU A 215 9.66 12.66 -26.46
C LEU A 215 10.11 14.07 -26.87
N GLN A 216 9.44 15.11 -26.36
CA GLN A 216 9.83 16.50 -26.64
C GLN A 216 11.24 16.81 -26.12
N LYS A 217 11.56 16.37 -24.89
CA LYS A 217 12.92 16.54 -24.35
C LYS A 217 13.96 15.76 -25.16
N GLY A 218 13.68 14.50 -25.49
CA GLY A 218 14.58 13.67 -26.29
C GLY A 218 14.85 14.26 -27.66
N LEU A 219 13.81 14.74 -28.36
CA LEU A 219 13.95 15.43 -29.65
C LEU A 219 14.79 16.71 -29.55
N LYS A 220 14.62 17.49 -28.48
CA LYS A 220 15.42 18.70 -28.26
C LYS A 220 16.87 18.35 -28.03
N ILE A 221 17.17 17.40 -27.12
CA ILE A 221 18.53 16.95 -26.84
C ILE A 221 19.18 16.38 -28.11
N GLY A 222 18.50 15.47 -28.81
CA GLY A 222 19.04 14.88 -30.04
C GLY A 222 19.36 15.90 -31.14
N ARG A 223 18.51 16.93 -31.29
CA ARG A 223 18.81 18.02 -32.23
C ARG A 223 20.00 18.84 -31.81
N GLU A 224 20.20 19.10 -30.53
CA GLU A 224 21.38 19.79 -30.02
C GLU A 224 22.63 18.95 -30.21
N GLU A 225 22.63 17.69 -29.87
CA GLU A 225 23.73 16.73 -30.08
C GLU A 225 24.10 16.63 -31.57
N GLU A 226 23.13 16.53 -32.45
CA GLU A 226 23.35 16.51 -33.91
C GLU A 226 24.08 17.78 -34.40
N LYS A 227 23.62 18.95 -33.92
CA LYS A 227 24.30 20.22 -34.24
C LYS A 227 25.76 20.24 -33.78
N TYR A 228 26.04 19.72 -32.58
CA TYR A 228 27.40 19.60 -32.09
C TYR A 228 28.27 18.65 -32.94
N GLU A 229 27.72 17.52 -33.34
CA GLU A 229 28.44 16.56 -34.18
C GLU A 229 28.68 17.12 -35.59
N ILE A 230 27.71 17.85 -36.16
CA ILE A 230 27.93 18.56 -37.44
C ILE A 230 29.00 19.62 -37.29
N ALA A 231 28.97 20.45 -36.25
CA ALA A 231 29.97 21.49 -35.98
C ALA A 231 31.36 20.90 -35.87
N LYS A 232 31.58 19.82 -35.12
CA LYS A 232 32.84 19.09 -35.03
C LYS A 232 33.37 18.64 -36.40
N LYS A 233 32.53 18.06 -37.22
CA LYS A 233 32.90 17.60 -38.57
C LYS A 233 33.29 18.75 -39.50
N LEU A 234 32.59 19.89 -39.42
CA LEU A 234 32.88 21.06 -40.24
C LEU A 234 34.21 21.72 -39.80
N ILE A 235 34.45 21.87 -38.51
CA ILE A 235 35.71 22.38 -37.95
C ILE A 235 36.90 21.49 -38.36
N HIS A 236 36.73 20.17 -38.27
CA HIS A 236 37.78 19.22 -38.67
C HIS A 236 38.09 19.26 -40.17
N LYS A 237 37.13 19.69 -41.00
CA LYS A 237 37.33 19.94 -42.44
C LYS A 237 37.97 21.30 -42.74
N GLY A 238 38.30 22.11 -41.74
CA GLY A 238 38.97 23.41 -41.91
C GLY A 238 38.03 24.56 -42.26
N MET A 239 36.70 24.41 -42.05
CA MET A 239 35.73 25.47 -42.29
C MET A 239 35.86 26.59 -41.27
N ASP A 240 35.67 27.84 -41.71
CA ASP A 240 35.75 28.99 -40.81
C ASP A 240 34.67 28.97 -39.71
N LEU A 241 35.06 29.42 -38.52
CA LEU A 241 34.18 29.40 -37.34
C LEU A 241 32.88 30.20 -37.54
N SER A 242 32.94 31.30 -38.29
CA SER A 242 31.73 32.08 -38.60
C SER A 242 30.74 31.33 -39.49
N GLU A 243 31.25 30.58 -40.47
CA GLU A 243 30.43 29.72 -41.32
C GLU A 243 29.82 28.55 -40.55
N VAL A 244 30.59 27.94 -39.65
CA VAL A 244 30.10 26.84 -38.77
C VAL A 244 28.96 27.33 -37.87
N LEU A 245 29.07 28.53 -37.30
CA LEU A 245 28.00 29.13 -36.49
C LEU A 245 26.73 29.37 -37.30
N GLU A 246 26.88 29.89 -38.53
CA GLU A 246 25.76 30.15 -39.41
C GLU A 246 25.01 28.86 -39.81
N ILE A 247 25.75 27.81 -40.17
CA ILE A 247 25.20 26.52 -40.60
C ILE A 247 24.52 25.77 -39.43
N THR A 248 25.15 25.74 -38.27
CA THR A 248 24.68 24.93 -37.14
C THR A 248 23.68 25.66 -36.22
N GLY A 249 23.72 27.00 -36.24
CA GLY A 249 22.97 27.87 -35.33
C GLY A 249 23.40 27.72 -33.86
N LEU A 250 24.63 27.24 -33.61
CA LEU A 250 25.26 27.21 -32.28
C LEU A 250 25.79 28.58 -31.90
N SER A 251 25.97 28.86 -30.63
CA SER A 251 26.64 30.06 -30.15
C SER A 251 28.16 29.88 -30.09
N LEU A 252 28.90 30.98 -30.11
CA LEU A 252 30.36 30.97 -29.88
C LEU A 252 30.76 30.29 -28.57
N LYS A 253 29.90 30.39 -27.55
CA LYS A 253 30.09 29.72 -26.25
C LYS A 253 30.00 28.19 -26.37
N ASP A 254 29.06 27.72 -27.17
CA ASP A 254 28.86 26.29 -27.42
C ASP A 254 30.05 25.70 -28.18
N LEU A 255 30.58 26.42 -29.20
CA LEU A 255 31.76 26.01 -29.98
C LEU A 255 33.05 25.97 -29.13
N LYS A 256 33.24 26.89 -28.18
CA LYS A 256 34.40 26.86 -27.27
C LYS A 256 34.44 25.60 -26.40
N ASN A 257 33.28 25.08 -26.04
CA ASN A 257 33.18 23.82 -25.28
C ASN A 257 33.58 22.59 -26.13
N ILE A 258 33.46 22.68 -27.47
CA ILE A 258 33.91 21.63 -28.40
C ILE A 258 35.43 21.65 -28.56
N GLY A 259 36.05 22.84 -28.57
CA GLY A 259 37.51 23.03 -28.74
C GLY A 259 38.37 22.62 -27.53
N ASN A 260 37.79 22.45 -26.36
CA ASN A 260 38.47 21.98 -25.14
C ASN A 260 38.57 20.44 -25.04
N LEU A 261 38.21 19.72 -26.09
CA LEU A 261 38.28 18.25 -26.18
C LEU A 261 39.40 17.76 -27.14
N THR A 262 40.39 18.62 -27.46
CA THR A 262 41.62 18.25 -28.17
C THR A 262 42.83 18.30 -27.25
#